data_4a0f1201f102cae7ef3ce6dcdea47642
#
_entry.id   4a0f1201f102cae7ef3ce6dcdea47642
#
_cell.length_a   1.000
_cell.length_b   1.000
_cell.length_c   1.000
_cell.angle_alpha   90.00
_cell.angle_beta   90.00
_cell.angle_gamma   90.00
#
_symmetry.space_group_name_H-M   'P 1'
#
loop_
_entity.id
_entity.type
_entity.pdbx_description
1 polymer ?
#
loop_
_entity_poly.entity_id
_entity_poly.type
_entity_poly.pdbx_seq_one_letter_code
_entity_poly.pdbx_strand_id
1 'polypeptide(L)'
;MFEQLFLENERACKQKIGVVLGGIDFYKEKKISDITAVTKRFYTDWDEAAYQKFLTLFSLEPSKKIKELSAGMRVKYLIALALSHQATLFIFDEPTSGLDPVSREELLAIFQQIVKDGEKSILFSTHITSDLEKCADTIIYIKEGTLIKAAPKKEFIASFQTLKRPEDVGDLTLEAIMVRMEEKHYDF
;
A
#
# COMPACT_ATOMS: atom_id res chain seq x y z
N MET A 1 5.62 -12.43 -15.07
CA MET A 1 4.92 -11.27 -15.67
C MET A 1 5.87 -10.11 -15.96
N PHE A 2 6.86 -9.84 -15.14
CA PHE A 2 7.78 -8.71 -15.31
C PHE A 2 9.16 -9.10 -15.86
N GLU A 3 9.27 -10.26 -16.51
CA GLU A 3 10.51 -10.67 -17.20
C GLU A 3 10.76 -9.89 -18.50
N GLN A 4 9.74 -9.20 -19.01
CA GLN A 4 9.86 -8.32 -20.16
C GLN A 4 10.31 -6.93 -19.69
N LEU A 5 11.23 -6.31 -20.42
CA LEU A 5 11.66 -4.95 -20.13
C LEU A 5 10.44 -4.02 -20.10
N PHE A 6 10.23 -3.33 -18.98
CA PHE A 6 9.09 -2.43 -18.78
C PHE A 6 8.96 -1.41 -19.91
N LEU A 7 10.06 -0.85 -20.38
CA LEU A 7 10.09 0.17 -21.44
C LEU A 7 9.55 -0.35 -22.78
N GLU A 8 9.73 -1.64 -23.10
CA GLU A 8 9.23 -2.24 -24.33
C GLU A 8 7.74 -2.56 -24.28
N ASN A 9 7.22 -2.75 -23.06
CA ASN A 9 5.85 -3.20 -22.81
C ASN A 9 5.11 -2.31 -21.81
N GLU A 10 5.46 -1.04 -21.73
CA GLU A 10 4.96 -0.08 -20.74
C GLU A 10 3.43 -0.09 -20.64
N ARG A 11 2.74 -0.05 -21.78
CA ARG A 11 1.28 -0.04 -21.83
C ARG A 11 0.67 -1.31 -21.23
N ALA A 12 1.21 -2.48 -21.57
CA ALA A 12 0.73 -3.75 -21.06
C ALA A 12 1.01 -3.89 -19.55
N CYS A 13 2.20 -3.46 -19.08
CA CYS A 13 2.55 -3.45 -17.67
C CYS A 13 1.61 -2.53 -16.87
N LYS A 14 1.35 -1.32 -17.36
CA LYS A 14 0.44 -0.36 -16.69
C LYS A 14 -0.99 -0.89 -16.56
N GLN A 15 -1.46 -1.75 -17.46
CA GLN A 15 -2.77 -2.40 -17.34
C GLN A 15 -2.86 -3.31 -16.10
N LYS A 16 -1.74 -3.84 -15.62
CA LYS A 16 -1.68 -4.77 -14.49
C LYS A 16 -1.19 -4.13 -13.18
N ILE A 17 -1.01 -2.82 -13.17
CA ILE A 17 -0.56 -2.08 -11.98
C ILE A 17 -1.70 -1.22 -11.45
N GLY A 18 -2.04 -1.41 -10.17
CA GLY A 18 -2.92 -0.53 -9.42
C GLY A 18 -2.08 0.42 -8.54
N VAL A 19 -2.31 1.72 -8.65
CA VAL A 19 -1.56 2.73 -7.88
C VAL A 19 -2.50 3.44 -6.94
N VAL A 20 -2.11 3.52 -5.66
CA VAL A 20 -2.79 4.29 -4.62
C VAL A 20 -1.77 5.23 -3.99
N LEU A 21 -1.83 6.49 -4.38
CA LEU A 21 -0.91 7.51 -3.85
C LEU A 21 -1.56 8.20 -2.66
N GLY A 22 -0.86 8.22 -1.53
CA GLY A 22 -1.28 8.92 -0.33
C GLY A 22 -1.35 10.44 -0.55
N GLY A 23 -2.31 11.09 0.09
CA GLY A 23 -2.42 12.55 0.09
C GLY A 23 -2.85 13.19 -1.23
N ILE A 24 -3.15 12.43 -2.27
CA ILE A 24 -3.56 13.00 -3.54
C ILE A 24 -5.03 13.40 -3.52
N ASP A 25 -5.24 14.68 -3.55
CA ASP A 25 -6.55 15.31 -3.64
C ASP A 25 -6.95 15.54 -5.11
N PHE A 26 -7.09 14.46 -5.88
CA PHE A 26 -7.57 14.56 -7.26
C PHE A 26 -9.06 14.90 -7.31
N TYR A 27 -9.40 15.87 -8.13
CA TYR A 27 -10.79 16.12 -8.54
C TYR A 27 -11.79 16.19 -7.38
N LYS A 28 -11.46 16.89 -6.28
CA LYS A 28 -12.29 17.01 -5.06
C LYS A 28 -13.77 17.25 -5.33
N GLU A 29 -14.08 18.05 -6.36
CA GLU A 29 -15.45 18.44 -6.72
C GLU A 29 -16.16 17.44 -7.66
N LYS A 30 -15.47 16.39 -8.12
CA LYS A 30 -16.04 15.37 -9.00
C LYS A 30 -16.62 14.23 -8.19
N LYS A 31 -17.67 13.62 -8.72
CA LYS A 31 -18.28 12.43 -8.16
C LYS A 31 -17.43 11.19 -8.44
N ILE A 32 -17.56 10.19 -7.59
CA ILE A 32 -16.98 8.85 -7.80
C ILE A 32 -17.35 8.33 -9.19
N SER A 33 -18.65 8.41 -9.57
CA SER A 33 -19.15 7.96 -10.88
C SER A 33 -18.43 8.63 -12.04
N ASP A 34 -18.18 9.94 -11.96
CA ASP A 34 -17.56 10.69 -13.04
C ASP A 34 -16.10 10.28 -13.25
N ILE A 35 -15.36 10.11 -12.13
CA ILE A 35 -13.96 9.68 -12.14
C ILE A 35 -13.87 8.26 -12.67
N THR A 36 -14.71 7.36 -12.19
CA THR A 36 -14.74 5.97 -12.66
C THR A 36 -15.07 5.88 -14.15
N ALA A 37 -16.04 6.67 -14.64
CA ALA A 37 -16.40 6.70 -16.06
C ALA A 37 -15.23 7.09 -16.97
N VAL A 38 -14.31 7.93 -16.48
CA VAL A 38 -13.08 8.28 -17.18
C VAL A 38 -12.04 7.18 -17.02
N THR A 39 -11.79 6.72 -15.79
CA THR A 39 -10.75 5.75 -15.47
C THR A 39 -10.91 4.45 -16.24
N LYS A 40 -12.12 3.90 -16.30
CA LYS A 40 -12.38 2.63 -16.98
C LYS A 40 -12.06 2.63 -18.47
N ARG A 41 -11.97 3.80 -19.11
CA ARG A 41 -11.60 3.90 -20.54
C ARG A 41 -10.13 3.61 -20.81
N PHE A 42 -9.30 3.65 -19.78
CA PHE A 42 -7.87 3.39 -19.89
C PHE A 42 -7.52 1.90 -19.71
N TYR A 43 -8.47 1.08 -19.24
CA TYR A 43 -8.24 -0.32 -18.94
C TYR A 43 -9.07 -1.23 -19.84
N THR A 44 -8.40 -2.17 -20.50
CA THR A 44 -9.04 -3.10 -21.44
C THR A 44 -9.84 -4.20 -20.73
N ASP A 45 -9.36 -4.62 -19.55
CA ASP A 45 -9.90 -5.73 -18.77
C ASP A 45 -10.76 -5.23 -17.60
N TRP A 46 -11.49 -4.12 -17.81
CA TRP A 46 -12.39 -3.59 -16.78
C TRP A 46 -13.55 -4.52 -16.49
N ASP A 47 -13.72 -4.89 -15.24
CA ASP A 47 -14.84 -5.70 -14.75
C ASP A 47 -15.83 -4.83 -13.97
N GLU A 48 -16.94 -4.50 -14.62
CA GLU A 48 -18.01 -3.67 -14.01
C GLU A 48 -18.70 -4.39 -12.85
N ALA A 49 -18.85 -5.72 -12.93
CA ALA A 49 -19.50 -6.48 -11.85
C ALA A 49 -18.62 -6.50 -10.59
N ALA A 50 -17.30 -6.69 -10.76
CA ALA A 50 -16.33 -6.56 -9.68
C ALA A 50 -16.35 -5.16 -9.07
N TYR A 51 -16.39 -4.11 -9.90
CA TYR A 51 -16.45 -2.72 -9.42
C TYR A 51 -17.68 -2.48 -8.53
N GLN A 52 -18.87 -2.88 -8.96
CA GLN A 52 -20.10 -2.73 -8.18
C GLN A 52 -20.04 -3.52 -6.86
N LYS A 53 -19.45 -4.72 -6.86
CA LYS A 53 -19.20 -5.51 -5.65
C LYS A 53 -18.31 -4.76 -4.67
N PHE A 54 -17.22 -4.14 -5.13
CA PHE A 54 -16.31 -3.38 -4.26
C PHE A 54 -16.92 -2.08 -3.76
N LEU A 55 -17.74 -1.38 -4.54
CA LEU A 55 -18.49 -0.22 -4.06
C LEU A 55 -19.39 -0.61 -2.87
N THR A 56 -20.10 -1.74 -3.00
CA THR A 56 -20.98 -2.24 -1.92
C THR A 56 -20.15 -2.65 -0.70
N LEU A 57 -19.08 -3.43 -0.90
CA LEU A 57 -18.21 -3.93 0.17
C LEU A 57 -17.59 -2.79 0.98
N PHE A 58 -17.17 -1.71 0.31
CA PHE A 58 -16.52 -0.57 0.93
C PHE A 58 -17.48 0.57 1.31
N SER A 59 -18.79 0.34 1.15
CA SER A 59 -19.84 1.34 1.44
C SER A 59 -19.60 2.67 0.72
N LEU A 60 -19.22 2.60 -0.55
CA LEU A 60 -18.96 3.76 -1.40
C LEU A 60 -20.16 4.10 -2.27
N GLU A 61 -20.67 5.31 -2.12
CA GLU A 61 -21.80 5.81 -2.92
C GLU A 61 -21.30 6.55 -4.16
N PRO A 62 -21.62 6.07 -5.40
CA PRO A 62 -21.14 6.68 -6.64
C PRO A 62 -21.52 8.16 -6.83
N SER A 63 -22.59 8.62 -6.17
CA SER A 63 -23.07 10.00 -6.23
C SER A 63 -22.27 10.98 -5.39
N LYS A 64 -21.49 10.49 -4.41
CA LYS A 64 -20.66 11.32 -3.54
C LYS A 64 -19.47 11.92 -4.30
N LYS A 65 -19.11 13.14 -3.94
CA LYS A 65 -17.88 13.80 -4.39
C LYS A 65 -16.69 13.29 -3.59
N ILE A 66 -15.51 13.34 -4.18
CA ILE A 66 -14.27 12.90 -3.53
C ILE A 66 -14.03 13.62 -2.19
N LYS A 67 -14.34 14.91 -2.11
CA LYS A 67 -14.22 15.70 -0.86
C LYS A 67 -15.12 15.23 0.28
N GLU A 68 -16.21 14.51 -0.03
CA GLU A 68 -17.17 13.98 0.94
C GLU A 68 -16.74 12.62 1.51
N LEU A 69 -15.67 12.03 0.98
CA LEU A 69 -15.11 10.79 1.46
C LEU A 69 -14.10 11.04 2.59
N SER A 70 -14.13 10.18 3.61
CA SER A 70 -13.02 10.11 4.58
C SER A 70 -11.72 9.69 3.90
N ALA A 71 -10.58 9.88 4.56
CA ALA A 71 -9.28 9.43 4.03
C ALA A 71 -9.31 7.92 3.70
N GLY A 72 -9.81 7.09 4.63
CA GLY A 72 -9.93 5.64 4.42
C GLY A 72 -10.87 5.28 3.27
N MET A 73 -11.99 5.99 3.12
CA MET A 73 -12.89 5.76 1.99
C MET A 73 -12.24 6.11 0.64
N ARG A 74 -11.40 7.13 0.59
CA ARG A 74 -10.64 7.48 -0.63
C ARG A 74 -9.67 6.37 -1.02
N VAL A 75 -8.92 5.83 -0.07
CA VAL A 75 -8.02 4.69 -0.30
C VAL A 75 -8.82 3.47 -0.77
N LYS A 76 -9.91 3.12 -0.09
CA LYS A 76 -10.80 2.02 -0.49
C LYS A 76 -11.34 2.21 -1.92
N TYR A 77 -11.67 3.44 -2.31
CA TYR A 77 -12.10 3.74 -3.68
C TYR A 77 -11.02 3.47 -4.72
N LEU A 78 -9.78 3.91 -4.46
CA LEU A 78 -8.66 3.65 -5.36
C LEU A 78 -8.34 2.15 -5.47
N ILE A 79 -8.44 1.41 -4.36
CA ILE A 79 -8.33 -0.05 -4.35
C ILE A 79 -9.45 -0.69 -5.18
N ALA A 80 -10.71 -0.22 -5.04
CA ALA A 80 -11.82 -0.70 -5.84
C ALA A 80 -11.58 -0.53 -7.34
N LEU A 81 -11.05 0.62 -7.77
CA LEU A 81 -10.65 0.85 -9.16
C LEU A 81 -9.58 -0.16 -9.61
N ALA A 82 -8.51 -0.32 -8.81
CA ALA A 82 -7.39 -1.19 -9.14
C ALA A 82 -7.80 -2.68 -9.24
N LEU A 83 -8.65 -3.14 -8.34
CA LEU A 83 -9.19 -4.50 -8.38
C LEU A 83 -10.11 -4.72 -9.58
N SER A 84 -10.83 -3.67 -10.02
CA SER A 84 -11.78 -3.76 -11.12
C SER A 84 -11.13 -3.81 -12.51
N HIS A 85 -9.88 -3.40 -12.65
CA HIS A 85 -9.11 -3.59 -13.88
C HIS A 85 -8.12 -4.77 -13.80
N GLN A 86 -8.32 -5.67 -12.84
CA GLN A 86 -7.53 -6.89 -12.65
C GLN A 86 -6.03 -6.65 -12.46
N ALA A 87 -5.68 -5.60 -11.71
CA ALA A 87 -4.30 -5.38 -11.29
C ALA A 87 -3.76 -6.59 -10.54
N THR A 88 -2.50 -6.92 -10.82
CA THR A 88 -1.77 -7.99 -10.14
C THR A 88 -0.63 -7.47 -9.27
N LEU A 89 -0.19 -6.23 -9.52
CA LEU A 89 0.74 -5.50 -8.67
C LEU A 89 0.06 -4.22 -8.18
N PHE A 90 0.04 -4.03 -6.86
CA PHE A 90 -0.45 -2.82 -6.23
C PHE A 90 0.73 -2.03 -5.65
N ILE A 91 0.77 -0.73 -5.94
CA ILE A 91 1.80 0.18 -5.41
C ILE A 91 1.09 1.25 -4.59
N PHE A 92 1.34 1.26 -3.28
CA PHE A 92 0.70 2.16 -2.34
C PHE A 92 1.73 3.06 -1.68
N ASP A 93 1.49 4.35 -1.70
CA ASP A 93 2.33 5.32 -1.02
C ASP A 93 1.62 5.83 0.24
N GLU A 94 2.19 5.51 1.42
CA GLU A 94 1.67 5.86 2.74
C GLU A 94 0.14 5.62 2.91
N PRO A 95 -0.39 4.43 2.54
CA PRO A 95 -1.84 4.22 2.41
C PRO A 95 -2.61 4.30 3.73
N THR A 96 -1.93 4.11 4.86
CA THR A 96 -2.52 4.11 6.20
C THR A 96 -2.29 5.40 6.96
N SER A 97 -1.49 6.32 6.40
CA SER A 97 -1.17 7.59 7.04
C SER A 97 -2.41 8.46 7.24
N GLY A 98 -2.57 9.01 8.45
CA GLY A 98 -3.70 9.86 8.79
C GLY A 98 -5.05 9.15 8.94
N LEU A 99 -5.08 7.82 8.92
CA LEU A 99 -6.29 7.06 9.23
C LEU A 99 -6.48 6.91 10.75
N ASP A 100 -7.74 6.90 11.18
CA ASP A 100 -8.08 6.45 12.53
C ASP A 100 -7.75 4.95 12.71
N PRO A 101 -7.58 4.47 13.96
CA PRO A 101 -7.16 3.09 14.22
C PRO A 101 -8.08 2.03 13.59
N VAL A 102 -9.39 2.25 13.56
CA VAL A 102 -10.36 1.27 13.02
C VAL A 102 -10.21 1.18 11.50
N SER A 103 -10.23 2.32 10.82
CA SER A 103 -10.04 2.38 9.36
C SER A 103 -8.70 1.79 8.92
N ARG A 104 -7.66 1.97 9.73
CA ARG A 104 -6.33 1.42 9.49
C ARG A 104 -6.33 -0.11 9.59
N GLU A 105 -6.89 -0.68 10.65
CA GLU A 105 -7.02 -2.15 10.80
C GLU A 105 -7.81 -2.78 9.64
N GLU A 106 -8.94 -2.17 9.27
CA GLU A 106 -9.72 -2.62 8.12
C GLU A 106 -8.90 -2.62 6.83
N LEU A 107 -8.09 -1.59 6.61
CA LEU A 107 -7.27 -1.48 5.39
C LEU A 107 -6.17 -2.55 5.35
N LEU A 108 -5.49 -2.80 6.47
CA LEU A 108 -4.49 -3.87 6.57
C LEU A 108 -5.11 -5.25 6.35
N ALA A 109 -6.33 -5.49 6.86
CA ALA A 109 -7.07 -6.71 6.59
C ALA A 109 -7.42 -6.87 5.09
N ILE A 110 -7.78 -5.76 4.42
CA ILE A 110 -8.00 -5.75 2.96
C ILE A 110 -6.71 -6.12 2.22
N PHE A 111 -5.55 -5.60 2.63
CA PHE A 111 -4.26 -5.94 2.00
C PHE A 111 -3.97 -7.43 2.10
N GLN A 112 -4.11 -8.01 3.29
CA GLN A 112 -3.93 -9.45 3.49
C GLN A 112 -4.89 -10.27 2.63
N GLN A 113 -6.13 -9.81 2.47
CA GLN A 113 -7.11 -10.51 1.65
C GLN A 113 -6.79 -10.43 0.14
N ILE A 114 -6.24 -9.30 -0.33
CA ILE A 114 -5.82 -9.13 -1.73
C ILE A 114 -4.70 -10.12 -2.11
N VAL A 115 -3.74 -10.36 -1.22
CA VAL A 115 -2.57 -11.20 -1.51
C VAL A 115 -2.75 -12.66 -1.11
N LYS A 116 -3.87 -13.03 -0.51
CA LYS A 116 -4.11 -14.33 0.11
C LYS A 116 -3.92 -15.53 -0.81
N ASP A 117 -4.28 -15.40 -2.08
CA ASP A 117 -4.19 -16.45 -3.10
C ASP A 117 -2.80 -16.54 -3.74
N GLY A 118 -1.90 -15.60 -3.45
CA GLY A 118 -0.56 -15.53 -4.03
C GLY A 118 -0.51 -15.04 -5.49
N GLU A 119 -1.65 -14.71 -6.10
CA GLU A 119 -1.70 -14.21 -7.48
C GLU A 119 -1.41 -12.71 -7.58
N LYS A 120 -1.57 -11.99 -6.47
CA LYS A 120 -1.38 -10.55 -6.39
C LYS A 120 -0.28 -10.18 -5.40
N SER A 121 0.34 -9.06 -5.64
CA SER A 121 1.39 -8.52 -4.78
C SER A 121 1.10 -7.07 -4.44
N ILE A 122 1.44 -6.68 -3.20
CA ILE A 122 1.36 -5.28 -2.74
C ILE A 122 2.76 -4.82 -2.37
N LEU A 123 3.20 -3.72 -2.95
CA LEU A 123 4.34 -2.94 -2.52
C LEU A 123 3.80 -1.65 -1.88
N PHE A 124 4.08 -1.41 -0.62
CA PHE A 124 3.65 -0.17 0.01
C PHE A 124 4.78 0.48 0.81
N SER A 125 4.83 1.82 0.76
CA SER A 125 5.68 2.61 1.63
C SER A 125 4.95 2.92 2.92
N THR A 126 5.64 2.93 4.05
CA THR A 126 5.12 3.41 5.32
C THR A 126 6.25 3.72 6.29
N HIS A 127 6.05 4.72 7.13
CA HIS A 127 6.87 4.98 8.31
C HIS A 127 6.27 4.34 9.59
N ILE A 128 5.14 3.65 9.47
CA ILE A 128 4.43 3.03 10.58
C ILE A 128 4.83 1.55 10.67
N THR A 129 5.82 1.27 11.49
CA THR A 129 6.43 -0.07 11.63
C THR A 129 5.44 -1.15 12.03
N SER A 130 4.44 -0.81 12.86
CA SER A 130 3.40 -1.75 13.27
C SER A 130 2.53 -2.28 12.11
N ASP A 131 2.42 -1.54 10.99
CA ASP A 131 1.73 -2.05 9.80
C ASP A 131 2.55 -3.12 9.12
N LEU A 132 3.87 -2.90 9.01
CA LEU A 132 4.79 -3.89 8.47
C LEU A 132 4.82 -5.17 9.32
N GLU A 133 4.81 -5.02 10.65
CA GLU A 133 4.76 -6.17 11.55
C GLU A 133 3.51 -7.02 11.33
N LYS A 134 2.37 -6.38 11.05
CA LYS A 134 1.09 -7.07 10.85
C LYS A 134 0.96 -7.77 9.49
N CYS A 135 1.37 -7.13 8.40
CA CYS A 135 0.99 -7.61 7.08
C CYS A 135 2.14 -7.77 6.07
N ALA A 136 3.37 -7.32 6.37
CA ALA A 136 4.46 -7.46 5.42
C ALA A 136 5.14 -8.83 5.51
N ASP A 137 5.42 -9.45 4.36
CA ASP A 137 6.22 -10.67 4.24
C ASP A 137 7.69 -10.32 4.05
N THR A 138 7.98 -9.29 3.25
CA THR A 138 9.32 -8.82 2.90
C THR A 138 9.46 -7.35 3.27
N ILE A 139 10.60 -6.99 3.85
CA ILE A 139 10.94 -5.62 4.21
C ILE A 139 12.02 -5.10 3.27
N ILE A 140 11.81 -3.88 2.77
CA ILE A 140 12.80 -3.12 2.01
C ILE A 140 13.09 -1.85 2.82
N TYR A 141 14.32 -1.69 3.30
CA TYR A 141 14.74 -0.53 4.07
C TYR A 141 15.64 0.36 3.22
N ILE A 142 15.20 1.60 3.04
CA ILE A 142 15.90 2.64 2.28
C ILE A 142 16.21 3.78 3.23
N LYS A 143 17.45 4.25 3.23
CA LYS A 143 17.91 5.41 4.00
C LYS A 143 18.72 6.33 3.10
N GLU A 144 18.39 7.61 3.11
CA GLU A 144 19.09 8.65 2.32
C GLU A 144 19.25 8.26 0.83
N GLY A 145 18.21 7.67 0.23
CA GLY A 145 18.21 7.23 -1.16
C GLY A 145 19.01 5.94 -1.43
N THR A 146 19.58 5.32 -0.39
CA THR A 146 20.35 4.09 -0.51
C THR A 146 19.55 2.89 0.03
N LEU A 147 19.55 1.80 -0.73
CA LEU A 147 19.00 0.52 -0.28
C LEU A 147 19.92 -0.09 0.78
N ILE A 148 19.49 -0.12 2.02
CA ILE A 148 20.23 -0.71 3.13
C ILE A 148 20.06 -2.23 3.16
N LYS A 149 18.80 -2.69 3.07
CA LYS A 149 18.47 -4.12 3.14
C LYS A 149 17.13 -4.42 2.47
N ALA A 150 17.06 -5.55 1.78
CA ALA A 150 15.83 -6.16 1.33
C ALA A 150 15.86 -7.64 1.71
N ALA A 151 14.89 -8.12 2.48
CA ALA A 151 14.82 -9.52 2.93
C ALA A 151 13.42 -9.88 3.43
N PRO A 152 13.06 -11.18 3.47
CA PRO A 152 11.94 -11.66 4.24
C PRO A 152 11.98 -11.13 5.67
N LYS A 153 10.83 -10.77 6.26
CA LYS A 153 10.74 -10.07 7.55
C LYS A 153 11.56 -10.72 8.67
N LYS A 154 11.53 -12.05 8.78
CA LYS A 154 12.32 -12.76 9.80
C LYS A 154 13.83 -12.61 9.58
N GLU A 155 14.29 -12.74 8.36
CA GLU A 155 15.70 -12.57 8.00
C GLU A 155 16.14 -11.12 8.15
N PHE A 156 15.25 -10.18 7.82
CA PHE A 156 15.48 -8.75 8.02
C PHE A 156 15.76 -8.48 9.50
N ILE A 157 14.87 -8.88 10.40
CA ILE A 157 15.03 -8.70 11.85
C ILE A 157 16.31 -9.38 12.35
N ALA A 158 16.57 -10.61 11.91
CA ALA A 158 17.77 -11.35 12.29
C ALA A 158 19.07 -10.63 11.89
N SER A 159 19.06 -9.95 10.73
CA SER A 159 20.26 -9.24 10.26
C SER A 159 20.64 -7.99 11.06
N PHE A 160 19.74 -7.49 11.92
CA PHE A 160 19.96 -6.33 12.77
C PHE A 160 20.15 -6.67 14.26
N GLN A 161 20.35 -7.94 14.60
CA GLN A 161 20.54 -8.36 16.01
C GLN A 161 21.80 -7.74 16.66
N THR A 162 22.76 -7.27 15.88
CA THR A 162 23.94 -6.50 16.38
C THR A 162 23.54 -5.17 17.02
N LEU A 163 22.37 -4.65 16.73
CA LEU A 163 21.81 -3.44 17.37
C LEU A 163 21.15 -3.73 18.72
N LYS A 164 21.07 -5.00 19.14
CA LYS A 164 20.44 -5.40 20.39
C LYS A 164 21.20 -4.84 21.59
N ARG A 165 20.46 -4.33 22.57
CA ARG A 165 20.96 -3.79 23.82
C ARG A 165 20.77 -4.81 24.95
N PRO A 166 21.52 -4.73 26.06
CA PRO A 166 21.41 -5.68 27.18
C PRO A 166 19.99 -5.77 27.78
N GLU A 167 19.23 -4.70 27.73
CA GLU A 167 17.86 -4.62 28.24
C GLU A 167 16.81 -5.24 27.32
N ASP A 168 17.14 -5.56 26.07
CA ASP A 168 16.17 -6.10 25.11
C ASP A 168 15.85 -7.57 25.43
N VAL A 169 14.57 -7.87 25.52
CA VAL A 169 14.04 -9.23 25.72
C VAL A 169 13.47 -9.76 24.40
N GLY A 170 13.93 -10.93 23.94
CA GLY A 170 13.48 -11.50 22.68
C GLY A 170 14.13 -10.87 21.44
N ASP A 171 13.52 -11.01 20.27
CA ASP A 171 13.99 -10.39 19.03
C ASP A 171 13.66 -8.90 19.01
N LEU A 172 14.45 -8.13 18.24
CA LEU A 172 14.15 -6.72 18.02
C LEU A 172 12.86 -6.56 17.23
N THR A 173 12.05 -5.56 17.58
CA THR A 173 10.93 -5.12 16.76
C THR A 173 11.43 -4.28 15.57
N LEU A 174 10.64 -4.17 14.52
CA LEU A 174 10.96 -3.27 13.40
C LEU A 174 11.09 -1.82 13.87
N GLU A 175 10.27 -1.40 14.84
CA GLU A 175 10.35 -0.07 15.43
C GLU A 175 11.71 0.15 16.13
N ALA A 176 12.16 -0.80 16.96
CA ALA A 176 13.44 -0.71 17.63
C ALA A 176 14.61 -0.65 16.65
N ILE A 177 14.54 -1.43 15.56
CA ILE A 177 15.55 -1.39 14.50
C ILE A 177 15.58 -0.01 13.84
N MET A 178 14.43 0.52 13.42
CA MET A 178 14.36 1.82 12.75
C MET A 178 14.84 2.95 13.66
N VAL A 179 14.37 2.99 14.91
CA VAL A 179 14.80 4.02 15.88
C VAL A 179 16.32 4.00 16.01
N ARG A 180 16.94 2.83 16.21
CA ARG A 180 18.39 2.71 16.41
C ARG A 180 19.20 3.02 15.16
N MET A 181 18.66 2.73 13.99
CA MET A 181 19.30 3.08 12.70
C MET A 181 19.22 4.58 12.39
N GLU A 182 18.25 5.29 13.00
CA GLU A 182 18.05 6.73 12.82
C GLU A 182 18.56 7.57 14.03
N GLU A 183 19.03 6.91 15.11
CA GLU A 183 19.57 7.62 16.27
C GLU A 183 20.68 8.59 15.86
N LYS A 184 20.48 9.86 16.17
CA LYS A 184 21.53 10.89 16.10
C LYS A 184 22.04 11.12 17.51
N HIS A 185 23.35 11.00 17.71
CA HIS A 185 23.98 11.45 18.95
C HIS A 185 24.06 12.98 18.93
N TYR A 186 23.35 13.61 19.83
CA TYR A 186 23.46 15.05 20.05
C TYR A 186 24.40 15.25 21.24
N ASP A 187 25.63 15.75 20.99
CA ASP A 187 26.54 16.24 22.03
C ASP A 187 26.07 17.65 22.41
N PHE A 188 25.47 17.80 23.61
CA PHE A 188 25.12 19.09 24.19
C PHE A 188 26.21 19.54 25.16
#